data_9072b5c774bf031ee4ee2f55a9d7d247
#
_entry.id   9072b5c774bf031ee4ee2f55a9d7d247
#
_cell.length_a   1.000
_cell.length_b   1.000
_cell.length_c   1.000
_cell.angle_alpha   90.00
_cell.angle_beta   90.00
_cell.angle_gamma   90.00
#
_symmetry.space_group_name_H-M   'P 1'
#
loop_
_entity.id
_entity.type
_entity.pdbx_description
1 polymer ?
#
loop_
_entity_poly.entity_id
_entity_poly.type
_entity_poly.pdbx_seq_one_letter_code
_entity_poly.pdbx_strand_id
1 'polypeptide(L)'
;DVYKRQAGSYGQYKVKASHYAKLSETIGFTAAAYYDHSDGFYTNAYDGKKIDKEDNVAGRFKLEGRFNPNFRASYSLSVDYTDQGAFPYGMFIGTGNTDHKYVNPININDPSSYKRTVIANNLSLEYRNEHVILSSTTGHQYFKDDMKMDQDFSPLSIFTLNQKQKQNAFSEELAIKSNTRNNYQSVS
;
A
#
# COMPACT_ATOMS: atom_id res chain seq x y z
N ASP A 1 -17.16 -6.31 -14.89
CA ASP A 1 -16.22 -7.16 -14.14
C ASP A 1 -14.88 -7.24 -14.85
N VAL A 2 -13.80 -7.17 -14.10
CA VAL A 2 -12.46 -7.36 -14.65
C VAL A 2 -11.73 -8.39 -13.80
N TYR A 3 -11.17 -9.40 -14.48
CA TYR A 3 -10.33 -10.42 -13.87
C TYR A 3 -8.98 -10.41 -14.58
N LYS A 4 -7.89 -10.34 -13.80
CA LYS A 4 -6.52 -10.43 -14.31
C LYS A 4 -5.77 -11.51 -13.55
N ARG A 5 -5.00 -12.33 -14.28
CA ARG A 5 -4.06 -13.30 -13.72
C ARG A 5 -2.73 -13.13 -14.41
N GLN A 6 -1.67 -13.19 -13.66
CA GLN A 6 -0.28 -13.12 -14.16
C GLN A 6 0.55 -14.14 -13.42
N ALA A 7 1.44 -14.81 -14.13
CA ALA A 7 2.46 -15.68 -13.54
C ALA A 7 3.83 -15.29 -14.11
N GLY A 8 4.86 -15.47 -13.33
CA GLY A 8 6.23 -15.12 -13.68
C GLY A 8 7.25 -16.09 -13.07
N SER A 9 8.52 -15.80 -13.28
CA SER A 9 9.63 -16.52 -12.65
C SER A 9 9.57 -16.35 -11.12
N TYR A 10 10.33 -17.19 -10.39
CA TYR A 10 10.41 -17.13 -8.92
C TYR A 10 9.08 -17.36 -8.20
N GLY A 11 8.22 -18.21 -8.75
CA GLY A 11 6.92 -18.50 -8.17
C GLY A 11 5.95 -17.32 -8.16
N GLN A 12 6.23 -16.25 -8.90
CA GLN A 12 5.35 -15.07 -8.90
C GLN A 12 4.00 -15.38 -9.51
N TYR A 13 2.95 -15.04 -8.80
CA TYR A 13 1.61 -15.00 -9.37
C TYR A 13 0.79 -13.86 -8.75
N LYS A 14 -0.04 -13.24 -9.59
CA LYS A 14 -0.90 -12.12 -9.24
C LYS A 14 -2.31 -12.39 -9.69
N VAL A 15 -3.26 -12.12 -8.82
CA VAL A 15 -4.69 -12.22 -9.12
C VAL A 15 -5.35 -10.90 -8.75
N LYS A 16 -6.16 -10.37 -9.66
CA LYS A 16 -6.98 -9.19 -9.42
C LYS A 16 -8.39 -9.46 -9.91
N ALA A 17 -9.36 -9.12 -9.08
CA ALA A 17 -10.77 -9.07 -9.45
C ALA A 17 -11.35 -7.71 -9.09
N SER A 18 -12.21 -7.18 -9.94
CA SER A 18 -12.98 -5.97 -9.63
C SER A 18 -14.37 -6.04 -10.22
N HIS A 19 -15.32 -5.51 -9.48
CA HIS A 19 -16.72 -5.45 -9.83
C HIS A 19 -17.25 -4.03 -9.60
N TYR A 20 -18.02 -3.56 -10.59
CA TYR A 20 -18.77 -2.31 -10.50
C TYR A 20 -20.25 -2.65 -10.65
N ALA A 21 -21.10 -2.07 -9.79
CA ALA A 21 -22.54 -2.17 -9.93
C ALA A 21 -23.23 -0.85 -9.50
N LYS A 22 -24.39 -0.62 -10.08
CA LYS A 22 -25.32 0.39 -9.62
C LYS A 22 -26.23 -0.22 -8.54
N LEU A 23 -26.36 0.48 -7.42
CA LEU A 23 -27.34 0.15 -6.38
C LEU A 23 -28.67 0.86 -6.65
N SER A 24 -28.63 2.03 -7.30
CA SER A 24 -29.79 2.79 -7.75
C SER A 24 -29.38 3.66 -8.95
N GLU A 25 -30.29 4.49 -9.45
CA GLU A 25 -29.97 5.47 -10.51
C GLU A 25 -28.93 6.50 -10.06
N THR A 26 -28.83 6.74 -8.78
CA THR A 26 -27.96 7.79 -8.20
C THR A 26 -26.79 7.25 -7.39
N ILE A 27 -26.75 5.95 -7.09
CA ILE A 27 -25.72 5.33 -6.25
C ILE A 27 -25.08 4.17 -6.98
N GLY A 28 -23.75 4.18 -7.03
CA GLY A 28 -22.93 3.10 -7.56
C GLY A 28 -21.82 2.72 -6.58
N PHE A 29 -21.32 1.49 -6.72
CA PHE A 29 -20.15 1.05 -5.98
C PHE A 29 -19.14 0.33 -6.87
N THR A 30 -17.91 0.35 -6.43
CA THR A 30 -16.82 -0.46 -6.98
C THR A 30 -16.19 -1.25 -5.84
N ALA A 31 -16.02 -2.54 -6.04
CA ALA A 31 -15.24 -3.40 -5.14
C ALA A 31 -14.11 -4.06 -5.93
N ALA A 32 -12.93 -4.15 -5.33
CA ALA A 32 -11.78 -4.82 -5.93
C ALA A 32 -11.00 -5.59 -4.88
N ALA A 33 -10.48 -6.76 -5.27
CA ALA A 33 -9.56 -7.55 -4.47
C ALA A 33 -8.31 -7.87 -5.28
N TYR A 34 -7.19 -7.96 -4.60
CA TYR A 34 -5.88 -8.20 -5.19
C TYR A 34 -5.09 -9.15 -4.30
N TYR A 35 -4.39 -10.09 -4.91
CA TYR A 35 -3.43 -10.97 -4.28
C TYR A 35 -2.17 -11.05 -5.14
N ASP A 36 -1.02 -10.96 -4.50
CA ASP A 36 0.31 -11.07 -5.11
C ASP A 36 1.18 -11.99 -4.25
N HIS A 37 1.83 -12.94 -4.88
CA HIS A 37 2.74 -13.88 -4.25
C HIS A 37 4.06 -13.92 -4.98
N SER A 38 5.16 -14.09 -4.23
CA SER A 38 6.50 -14.37 -4.74
C SER A 38 7.23 -15.31 -3.79
N ASP A 39 7.87 -16.35 -4.32
CA ASP A 39 8.77 -17.23 -3.54
C ASP A 39 10.06 -16.54 -3.11
N GLY A 40 10.35 -15.35 -3.67
CA GLY A 40 11.55 -14.59 -3.40
C GLY A 40 12.67 -14.82 -4.43
N PHE A 41 13.60 -13.88 -4.46
CA PHE A 41 14.70 -13.85 -5.42
C PHE A 41 16.01 -14.32 -4.80
N TYR A 42 16.21 -14.00 -3.53
CA TYR A 42 17.47 -14.17 -2.82
C TYR A 42 17.50 -15.45 -1.99
N THR A 43 18.62 -16.16 -2.09
CA THR A 43 18.84 -17.41 -1.33
C THR A 43 19.79 -17.10 -0.18
N ASN A 44 19.39 -17.52 1.02
CA ASN A 44 20.23 -17.47 2.21
C ASN A 44 21.29 -18.57 2.17
N ALA A 45 22.56 -18.20 2.29
CA ALA A 45 23.65 -19.14 2.30
C ALA A 45 23.67 -20.04 3.54
N TYR A 46 23.05 -19.60 4.64
CA TYR A 46 22.97 -20.34 5.90
C TYR A 46 22.16 -21.63 5.78
N ASP A 47 20.97 -21.55 5.19
CA ASP A 47 20.02 -22.68 5.15
C ASP A 47 19.53 -23.05 3.74
N GLY A 48 20.01 -22.36 2.70
CA GLY A 48 19.62 -22.59 1.31
C GLY A 48 18.21 -22.17 0.93
N LYS A 49 17.46 -21.52 1.83
CA LYS A 49 16.08 -21.10 1.58
C LYS A 49 15.99 -19.70 0.99
N LYS A 50 14.86 -19.40 0.33
CA LYS A 50 14.52 -18.06 -0.08
C LYS A 50 14.13 -17.22 1.14
N ILE A 51 14.70 -16.01 1.25
CA ILE A 51 14.51 -15.16 2.42
C ILE A 51 13.46 -14.08 2.24
N ASP A 52 13.25 -13.64 1.01
CA ASP A 52 12.42 -12.50 0.62
C ASP A 52 11.07 -12.93 0.01
N LYS A 53 10.55 -14.07 0.45
CA LYS A 53 9.20 -14.50 0.12
C LYS A 53 8.21 -13.40 0.51
N GLU A 54 7.20 -13.16 -0.33
CA GLU A 54 6.23 -12.10 -0.10
C GLU A 54 4.82 -12.55 -0.48
N ASP A 55 3.87 -12.25 0.40
CA ASP A 55 2.44 -12.39 0.19
C ASP A 55 1.75 -11.05 0.44
N ASN A 56 1.05 -10.51 -0.56
CA ASN A 56 0.29 -9.27 -0.46
C ASN A 56 -1.20 -9.52 -0.73
N VAL A 57 -2.06 -9.05 0.15
CA VAL A 57 -3.51 -9.07 -0.01
C VAL A 57 -4.04 -7.64 0.11
N ALA A 58 -4.82 -7.19 -0.85
CA ALA A 58 -5.45 -5.89 -0.78
C ALA A 58 -6.92 -5.93 -1.19
N GLY A 59 -7.72 -5.11 -0.54
CA GLY A 59 -9.12 -4.87 -0.86
C GLY A 59 -9.39 -3.37 -1.03
N ARG A 60 -10.25 -3.03 -1.97
CA ARG A 60 -10.72 -1.65 -2.17
C ARG A 60 -12.21 -1.66 -2.36
N PHE A 61 -12.89 -0.73 -1.70
CA PHE A 61 -14.30 -0.48 -1.85
C PHE A 61 -14.51 1.02 -2.05
N LYS A 62 -15.37 1.39 -2.99
CA LYS A 62 -15.76 2.78 -3.23
C LYS A 62 -17.27 2.84 -3.44
N LEU A 63 -17.93 3.73 -2.72
CA LEU A 63 -19.32 4.08 -2.88
C LEU A 63 -19.42 5.52 -3.37
N GLU A 64 -20.18 5.75 -4.42
CA GLU A 64 -20.39 7.08 -4.99
C GLU A 64 -21.89 7.34 -5.14
N GLY A 65 -22.32 8.51 -4.72
CA GLY A 65 -23.72 8.92 -4.80
C GLY A 65 -23.88 10.35 -5.32
N ARG A 66 -24.83 10.53 -6.23
CA ARG A 66 -25.35 11.83 -6.61
C ARG A 66 -26.79 11.96 -6.11
N PHE A 67 -26.96 12.61 -4.96
CA PHE A 67 -28.24 12.69 -4.27
C PHE A 67 -29.19 13.70 -4.89
N ASN A 68 -28.65 14.73 -5.55
CA ASN A 68 -29.38 15.71 -6.34
C ASN A 68 -28.43 16.37 -7.35
N PRO A 69 -28.88 17.27 -8.24
CA PRO A 69 -28.00 17.94 -9.23
C PRO A 69 -26.84 18.69 -8.60
N ASN A 70 -26.99 19.14 -7.36
CA ASN A 70 -26.04 20.01 -6.66
C ASN A 70 -25.16 19.28 -5.64
N PHE A 71 -25.49 18.06 -5.23
CA PHE A 71 -24.79 17.37 -4.14
C PHE A 71 -24.34 15.97 -4.54
N ARG A 72 -23.04 15.73 -4.33
CA ARG A 72 -22.39 14.42 -4.48
C ARG A 72 -21.65 14.06 -3.21
N ALA A 73 -21.57 12.77 -2.94
CA ALA A 73 -20.71 12.22 -1.90
C ALA A 73 -20.02 10.95 -2.41
N SER A 74 -18.82 10.71 -1.95
CA SER A 74 -18.14 9.44 -2.17
C SER A 74 -17.41 9.00 -0.91
N TYR A 75 -17.42 7.70 -0.66
CA TYR A 75 -16.67 7.07 0.39
C TYR A 75 -15.79 5.99 -0.21
N SER A 76 -14.54 5.93 0.20
CA SER A 76 -13.63 4.86 -0.18
C SER A 76 -12.95 4.26 1.04
N LEU A 77 -12.78 2.94 0.99
CA LEU A 77 -12.05 2.13 1.95
C LEU A 77 -11.01 1.32 1.19
N SER A 78 -9.78 1.32 1.68
CA SER A 78 -8.75 0.37 1.25
C SER A 78 -8.14 -0.34 2.44
N VAL A 79 -7.89 -1.63 2.27
CA VAL A 79 -7.18 -2.47 3.24
C VAL A 79 -6.05 -3.15 2.47
N ASP A 80 -4.84 -3.05 3.00
CA ASP A 80 -3.64 -3.65 2.43
C ASP A 80 -2.90 -4.41 3.53
N TYR A 81 -2.56 -5.67 3.26
CA TYR A 81 -1.78 -6.52 4.15
C TYR A 81 -0.61 -7.10 3.39
N THR A 82 0.59 -6.92 3.93
CA THR A 82 1.85 -7.50 3.45
C THR A 82 2.41 -8.44 4.50
N ASP A 83 2.78 -9.64 4.08
CA ASP A 83 3.60 -10.59 4.86
C ASP A 83 4.85 -10.90 4.02
N GLN A 84 5.98 -10.36 4.45
CA GLN A 84 7.26 -10.45 3.75
C GLN A 84 8.29 -11.14 4.66
N GLY A 85 9.18 -11.92 4.05
CA GLY A 85 10.36 -12.48 4.72
C GLY A 85 11.40 -11.43 5.06
N ALA A 86 12.65 -11.83 5.10
CA ALA A 86 13.77 -10.95 5.42
C ALA A 86 14.04 -9.92 4.33
N PHE A 87 14.61 -8.79 4.71
CA PHE A 87 15.24 -7.88 3.78
C PHE A 87 16.56 -8.45 3.29
N PRO A 88 16.86 -8.43 1.98
CA PRO A 88 18.03 -9.07 1.40
C PRO A 88 19.30 -8.23 1.57
N TYR A 89 19.71 -7.96 2.80
CA TYR A 89 20.94 -7.24 3.10
C TYR A 89 22.15 -8.19 3.15
N GLY A 90 23.25 -7.74 2.58
CA GLY A 90 24.55 -8.40 2.67
C GLY A 90 25.61 -7.43 3.17
N MET A 91 26.64 -7.94 3.82
CA MET A 91 27.77 -7.12 4.28
C MET A 91 28.82 -6.94 3.18
N PHE A 92 29.43 -5.76 3.12
CA PHE A 92 30.60 -5.53 2.28
C PHE A 92 31.82 -6.30 2.78
N ILE A 93 32.57 -6.89 1.84
CA ILE A 93 33.83 -7.55 2.17
C ILE A 93 34.95 -6.52 2.15
N GLY A 94 35.65 -6.39 3.27
CA GLY A 94 36.90 -5.66 3.42
C GLY A 94 36.74 -4.15 3.67
N THR A 95 37.68 -3.61 4.39
CA THR A 95 37.87 -2.18 4.60
C THR A 95 38.51 -1.56 3.37
N GLY A 96 37.91 -0.50 2.82
CA GLY A 96 38.44 0.21 1.65
C GLY A 96 37.90 -0.24 0.30
N ASN A 97 36.88 -1.10 0.25
CA ASN A 97 36.21 -1.45 -1.00
C ASN A 97 35.31 -0.28 -1.46
N THR A 98 35.90 0.67 -2.16
CA THR A 98 35.18 1.84 -2.72
C THR A 98 34.35 1.50 -3.95
N ASP A 99 34.62 0.38 -4.62
CA ASP A 99 33.95 -0.02 -5.85
C ASP A 99 32.62 -0.75 -5.61
N HIS A 100 32.30 -1.08 -4.38
CA HIS A 100 31.10 -1.85 -3.99
C HIS A 100 30.89 -3.16 -4.78
N LYS A 101 31.97 -3.74 -5.32
CA LYS A 101 31.93 -4.93 -6.18
C LYS A 101 31.75 -6.24 -5.43
N TYR A 102 32.17 -6.27 -4.16
CA TYR A 102 32.20 -7.47 -3.37
C TYR A 102 31.29 -7.34 -2.16
N VAL A 103 30.15 -7.99 -2.24
CA VAL A 103 29.21 -8.13 -1.13
C VAL A 103 29.17 -9.59 -0.74
N ASN A 104 29.23 -9.90 0.54
CA ASN A 104 29.04 -11.26 1.01
C ASN A 104 27.66 -11.78 0.58
N PRO A 105 27.55 -13.07 0.22
CA PRO A 105 26.23 -13.68 0.10
C PRO A 105 25.42 -13.45 1.38
N ILE A 106 24.12 -13.29 1.22
CA ILE A 106 23.21 -13.19 2.37
C ILE A 106 23.36 -14.46 3.20
N ASN A 107 23.68 -14.33 4.48
CA ASN A 107 24.01 -15.43 5.36
C ASN A 107 23.54 -15.10 6.79
N ILE A 108 22.23 -15.19 7.01
CA ILE A 108 21.57 -14.85 8.26
C ILE A 108 21.00 -16.10 8.91
N ASN A 109 21.10 -16.21 10.24
CA ASN A 109 20.61 -17.35 11.00
C ASN A 109 19.35 -17.05 11.81
N ASP A 110 19.17 -15.77 12.19
CA ASP A 110 18.01 -15.38 13.00
C ASP A 110 16.76 -15.09 12.13
N PRO A 111 15.57 -15.51 12.59
CA PRO A 111 14.33 -15.30 11.83
C PRO A 111 14.05 -13.82 11.57
N SER A 112 13.90 -13.47 10.31
CA SER A 112 13.58 -12.11 9.88
C SER A 112 12.24 -12.10 9.14
N SER A 113 11.44 -11.06 9.36
CA SER A 113 10.12 -10.89 8.75
C SER A 113 9.65 -9.46 8.81
N TYR A 114 8.79 -9.08 7.88
CA TYR A 114 8.10 -7.80 7.89
C TYR A 114 6.61 -8.00 7.60
N LYS A 115 5.77 -7.56 8.54
CA LYS A 115 4.31 -7.62 8.40
C LYS A 115 3.74 -6.22 8.52
N ARG A 116 2.89 -5.84 7.56
CA ARG A 116 2.29 -4.51 7.52
C ARG A 116 0.81 -4.59 7.23
N THR A 117 0.04 -3.78 7.95
CA THR A 117 -1.38 -3.53 7.67
C THR A 117 -1.60 -2.05 7.48
N VAL A 118 -2.25 -1.67 6.39
CA VAL A 118 -2.70 -0.31 6.13
C VAL A 118 -4.20 -0.33 5.89
N ILE A 119 -4.93 0.51 6.62
CA ILE A 119 -6.37 0.72 6.40
C ILE A 119 -6.55 2.21 6.14
N ALA A 120 -7.06 2.59 4.98
CA ALA A 120 -7.32 3.97 4.65
C ALA A 120 -8.78 4.19 4.28
N ASN A 121 -9.34 5.25 4.84
CA ASN A 121 -10.71 5.70 4.59
C ASN A 121 -10.67 7.12 4.04
N ASN A 122 -11.56 7.41 3.12
CA ASN A 122 -11.71 8.76 2.58
C ASN A 122 -13.20 9.04 2.34
N LEU A 123 -13.68 10.16 2.86
CA LEU A 123 -15.02 10.70 2.62
C LEU A 123 -14.87 12.02 1.88
N SER A 124 -15.42 12.11 0.68
CA SER A 124 -15.49 13.36 -0.09
C SER A 124 -16.93 13.79 -0.26
N LEU A 125 -17.17 15.05 0.03
CA LEU A 125 -18.45 15.72 -0.15
C LEU A 125 -18.26 16.89 -1.13
N GLU A 126 -19.15 17.05 -2.09
CA GLU A 126 -19.15 18.17 -3.04
C GLU A 126 -20.55 18.74 -3.12
N TYR A 127 -20.64 20.05 -2.90
CA TYR A 127 -21.81 20.85 -3.21
C TYR A 127 -21.49 21.85 -4.30
N ARG A 128 -22.34 21.90 -5.33
CA ARG A 128 -22.17 22.78 -6.50
C ARG A 128 -23.47 23.53 -6.76
N ASN A 129 -23.38 24.83 -6.91
CA ASN A 129 -24.46 25.65 -7.47
C ASN A 129 -23.94 26.48 -8.66
N GLU A 130 -24.72 27.46 -9.12
CA GLU A 130 -24.37 28.30 -10.27
C GLU A 130 -23.12 29.18 -10.04
N HIS A 131 -22.78 29.48 -8.79
CA HIS A 131 -21.74 30.43 -8.42
C HIS A 131 -20.51 29.78 -7.82
N VAL A 132 -20.70 28.74 -7.00
CA VAL A 132 -19.62 28.13 -6.23
C VAL A 132 -19.66 26.62 -6.28
N ILE A 133 -18.48 26.03 -6.11
CA ILE A 133 -18.25 24.62 -5.80
C ILE A 133 -17.59 24.58 -4.43
N LEU A 134 -18.22 23.91 -3.47
CA LEU A 134 -17.69 23.64 -2.16
C LEU A 134 -17.30 22.16 -2.10
N SER A 135 -16.12 21.84 -1.63
CA SER A 135 -15.71 20.46 -1.42
C SER A 135 -15.05 20.29 -0.06
N SER A 136 -15.32 19.15 0.57
CA SER A 136 -14.67 18.67 1.78
C SER A 136 -14.17 17.28 1.54
N THR A 137 -12.92 17.00 1.92
CA THR A 137 -12.34 15.67 1.84
C THR A 137 -11.69 15.32 3.16
N THR A 138 -12.27 14.35 3.87
CA THR A 138 -11.79 13.83 5.14
C THR A 138 -11.09 12.50 4.91
N GLY A 139 -9.84 12.40 5.30
CA GLY A 139 -9.03 11.18 5.22
C GLY A 139 -8.67 10.64 6.61
N HIS A 140 -8.67 9.32 6.74
CA HIS A 140 -8.12 8.63 7.90
C HIS A 140 -7.31 7.43 7.45
N GLN A 141 -6.11 7.28 7.98
CA GLN A 141 -5.24 6.13 7.76
C GLN A 141 -4.82 5.52 9.08
N TYR A 142 -5.01 4.21 9.20
CA TYR A 142 -4.41 3.38 10.21
C TYR A 142 -3.26 2.59 9.60
N PHE A 143 -2.10 2.66 10.23
CA PHE A 143 -0.90 1.91 9.87
C PHE A 143 -0.44 1.09 11.06
N LYS A 144 -0.08 -0.16 10.80
CA LYS A 144 0.57 -1.05 11.77
C LYS A 144 1.63 -1.87 11.06
N ASP A 145 2.82 -1.94 11.64
CA ASP A 145 3.83 -2.90 11.21
C ASP A 145 4.46 -3.66 12.38
N ASP A 146 5.08 -4.80 12.05
CA ASP A 146 5.88 -5.65 12.92
C ASP A 146 7.07 -6.13 12.08
N MET A 147 8.25 -5.64 12.40
CA MET A 147 9.51 -5.97 11.73
C MET A 147 10.41 -6.72 12.69
N LYS A 148 10.93 -7.84 12.22
CA LYS A 148 12.04 -8.57 12.84
C LYS A 148 13.18 -8.65 11.86
N MET A 149 14.39 -8.40 12.31
CA MET A 149 15.57 -8.38 11.45
C MET A 149 16.77 -8.96 12.19
N ASP A 150 17.47 -9.88 11.53
CA ASP A 150 18.84 -10.23 11.87
C ASP A 150 19.71 -9.02 11.53
N GLN A 151 20.16 -8.29 12.53
CA GLN A 151 20.82 -6.99 12.35
C GLN A 151 22.35 -7.11 12.27
N ASP A 152 22.91 -8.26 12.62
CA ASP A 152 24.34 -8.50 12.45
C ASP A 152 24.69 -9.05 11.06
N PHE A 153 23.67 -9.44 10.27
CA PHE A 153 23.78 -9.94 8.88
C PHE A 153 24.80 -11.10 8.73
N SER A 154 24.95 -11.91 9.76
CA SER A 154 25.91 -12.99 9.82
C SER A 154 25.27 -14.31 10.30
N PRO A 155 25.97 -15.47 10.22
CA PRO A 155 25.45 -16.72 10.77
C PRO A 155 25.60 -16.84 12.29
N LEU A 156 25.82 -15.73 12.98
CA LEU A 156 25.98 -15.68 14.45
C LEU A 156 24.78 -14.94 15.05
N SER A 157 24.26 -15.42 16.17
CA SER A 157 23.21 -14.71 16.91
C SER A 157 23.83 -13.69 17.87
N ILE A 158 24.21 -12.52 17.32
CA ILE A 158 24.82 -11.44 18.11
C ILE A 158 23.71 -10.48 18.56
N PHE A 159 22.90 -9.96 17.64
CA PHE A 159 21.74 -9.16 17.99
C PHE A 159 20.70 -9.11 16.86
N THR A 160 19.44 -8.98 17.28
CA THR A 160 18.28 -8.86 16.40
C THR A 160 17.56 -7.53 16.67
N LEU A 161 16.94 -6.97 15.64
CA LEU A 161 16.06 -5.83 15.76
C LEU A 161 14.60 -6.30 15.73
N ASN A 162 13.82 -5.85 16.73
CA ASN A 162 12.37 -5.99 16.73
C ASN A 162 11.74 -4.59 16.80
N GLN A 163 10.97 -4.23 15.80
CA GLN A 163 10.28 -2.95 15.74
C GLN A 163 8.80 -3.18 15.52
N LYS A 164 7.97 -2.49 16.31
CA LYS A 164 6.52 -2.46 16.14
C LYS A 164 6.04 -1.02 16.10
N GLN A 165 5.29 -0.70 15.07
CA GLN A 165 4.73 0.62 14.89
C GLN A 165 3.21 0.56 14.78
N LYS A 166 2.54 1.60 15.33
CA LYS A 166 1.12 1.87 15.11
C LYS A 166 0.95 3.36 14.92
N GLN A 167 0.24 3.75 13.90
CA GLN A 167 0.01 5.16 13.59
C GLN A 167 -1.44 5.35 13.14
N ASN A 168 -2.05 6.46 13.57
CA ASN A 168 -3.27 7.00 13.03
C ASN A 168 -2.97 8.39 12.45
N ALA A 169 -3.40 8.62 11.23
CA ALA A 169 -3.29 9.92 10.58
C ALA A 169 -4.68 10.37 10.13
N PHE A 170 -5.01 11.62 10.39
CA PHE A 170 -6.23 12.28 9.94
C PHE A 170 -5.86 13.48 9.07
N SER A 171 -6.60 13.69 8.02
CA SER A 171 -6.48 14.84 7.13
C SER A 171 -7.85 15.39 6.79
N GLU A 172 -7.92 16.71 6.65
CA GLU A 172 -9.12 17.41 6.17
C GLU A 172 -8.69 18.45 5.15
N GLU A 173 -9.37 18.47 4.03
CA GLU A 173 -9.23 19.49 2.99
C GLU A 173 -10.58 20.12 2.71
N LEU A 174 -10.65 21.44 2.82
CA LEU A 174 -11.81 22.24 2.46
C LEU A 174 -11.43 23.14 1.28
N ALA A 175 -12.20 23.09 0.20
CA ALA A 175 -11.94 23.94 -0.96
C ALA A 175 -13.22 24.65 -1.41
N ILE A 176 -13.05 25.91 -1.79
CA ILE A 176 -14.08 26.77 -2.40
C ILE A 176 -13.57 27.21 -3.76
N LYS A 177 -14.35 26.94 -4.80
CA LYS A 177 -14.02 27.31 -6.18
C LYS A 177 -15.17 28.09 -6.80
N SER A 178 -14.85 29.11 -7.59
CA SER A 178 -15.85 29.79 -8.41
C SER A 178 -16.36 28.84 -9.51
N ASN A 179 -17.67 28.79 -9.70
CA ASN A 179 -18.32 28.01 -10.76
C ASN A 179 -18.78 28.91 -11.94
N THR A 180 -18.35 30.17 -11.97
CA THR A 180 -18.72 31.10 -13.07
C THR A 180 -17.88 30.80 -14.28
N ARG A 181 -18.52 30.77 -15.47
CA ARG A 181 -17.87 30.63 -16.79
C ARG A 181 -17.16 31.91 -17.26
N ASN A 182 -16.83 32.85 -16.39
CA ASN A 182 -16.10 34.04 -16.76
C ASN A 182 -14.62 33.71 -16.98
N ASN A 183 -13.94 34.50 -17.84
CA ASN A 183 -12.53 34.31 -18.24
C ASN A 183 -11.51 34.38 -17.10
N TYR A 184 -11.94 34.52 -15.84
CA TYR A 184 -11.11 34.53 -14.64
C TYR A 184 -11.66 33.52 -13.64
N GLN A 185 -10.93 32.42 -13.43
CA GLN A 185 -11.17 31.47 -12.34
C GLN A 185 -10.16 31.76 -11.23
N SER A 186 -10.65 32.11 -10.04
CA SER A 186 -9.82 32.13 -8.83
C SER A 186 -9.97 30.79 -8.12
N VAL A 187 -8.84 30.19 -7.73
CA VAL A 187 -8.76 29.01 -6.86
C VAL A 187 -8.02 29.47 -5.61
N SER A 188 -8.65 29.31 -4.47
CA SER A 188 -8.06 29.57 -3.14
C SER A 188 -8.05 28.28 -2.32
#